data_39cf1937aa4414a3cdf91ecc9684b02d
#
_entry.id   39cf1937aa4414a3cdf91ecc9684b02d
#
_cell.length_a   1.000
_cell.length_b   1.000
_cell.length_c   1.000
_cell.angle_alpha   90.00
_cell.angle_beta   90.00
_cell.angle_gamma   90.00
#
_symmetry.space_group_name_H-M   'P 1'
#
loop_
_entity.id
_entity.type
_entity.pdbx_description
1 polymer ?
#
loop_
_entity_poly.entity_id
_entity_poly.type
_entity_poly.pdbx_seq_one_letter_code
_entity_poly.pdbx_strand_id
1 'polypeptide(L)'
;SLACIAIQANQNDQHGGQSIPNFDYAMALGVRKTYKKELRKALERMLEFEGVKVNDDEFKYMFTKIEADNNIEIRMNDEFAKEEIYKALNQKYGLINGKTFDMAFHMAKDETYDATYQAMEALVHNLNTMHSRAGAQVPFSSLNYGTDTSDEGRMVMHCLLDATMRLSLIHISEPTR
;
A
#
# COMPACT_ATOMS: atom_id res chain seq x y z
N SER A 1 -7.06 6.11 -10.86
CA SER A 1 -6.97 4.73 -10.36
C SER A 1 -7.95 3.84 -11.10
N LEU A 2 -7.64 2.55 -11.27
CA LEU A 2 -8.52 1.56 -11.96
C LEU A 2 -9.91 1.49 -11.29
N ALA A 3 -9.98 1.62 -9.98
CA ALA A 3 -11.25 1.63 -9.25
C ALA A 3 -12.16 2.79 -9.69
N CYS A 4 -11.61 3.99 -9.89
CA CYS A 4 -12.38 5.14 -10.37
C CYS A 4 -12.90 4.92 -11.79
N ILE A 5 -12.08 4.36 -12.67
CA ILE A 5 -12.47 4.03 -14.05
C ILE A 5 -13.60 2.98 -14.06
N ALA A 6 -13.51 1.96 -13.22
CA ALA A 6 -14.54 0.94 -13.10
C ALA A 6 -15.87 1.51 -12.59
N ILE A 7 -15.83 2.36 -11.55
CA ILE A 7 -17.02 3.05 -11.04
C ILE A 7 -17.65 3.92 -12.14
N GLN A 8 -16.83 4.69 -12.84
CA GLN A 8 -17.29 5.57 -13.91
C GLN A 8 -17.91 4.79 -15.08
N ALA A 9 -17.27 3.70 -15.52
CA ALA A 9 -17.80 2.85 -16.58
C ALA A 9 -19.14 2.24 -16.19
N ASN A 10 -19.23 1.63 -15.00
CA ASN A 10 -20.47 1.04 -14.51
C ASN A 10 -21.60 2.05 -14.35
N GLN A 11 -21.30 3.29 -13.93
CA GLN A 11 -22.31 4.32 -13.79
C GLN A 11 -22.84 4.83 -15.12
N ASN A 12 -22.06 4.73 -16.20
CA ASN A 12 -22.52 5.04 -17.54
C ASN A 12 -23.51 4.00 -18.07
N ASP A 13 -23.33 2.73 -17.69
CA ASP A 13 -24.16 1.61 -18.13
C ASP A 13 -25.36 1.36 -17.20
N GLN A 14 -25.26 1.71 -15.94
CA GLN A 14 -26.28 1.49 -14.92
C GLN A 14 -26.72 2.80 -14.27
N HIS A 15 -28.02 2.94 -14.03
CA HIS A 15 -28.57 4.06 -13.29
C HIS A 15 -28.44 3.82 -11.78
N GLY A 16 -27.89 4.80 -11.04
CA GLY A 16 -27.80 4.76 -9.58
C GLY A 16 -26.38 4.80 -9.04
N GLY A 17 -26.26 4.79 -7.71
CA GLY A 17 -24.96 4.79 -7.01
C GLY A 17 -24.21 3.47 -7.18
N GLN A 18 -22.89 3.56 -7.19
CA GLN A 18 -22.00 2.41 -7.26
C GLN A 18 -21.39 2.11 -5.89
N SER A 19 -21.25 0.83 -5.53
CA SER A 19 -20.65 0.43 -4.27
C SER A 19 -19.52 -0.56 -4.49
N ILE A 20 -18.42 -0.39 -3.75
CA ILE A 20 -17.34 -1.38 -3.68
C ILE A 20 -17.39 -2.00 -2.28
N PRO A 21 -17.84 -3.27 -2.18
CA PRO A 21 -17.81 -4.00 -0.92
C PRO A 21 -16.39 -4.42 -0.57
N ASN A 22 -16.07 -4.56 0.73
CA ASN A 22 -14.79 -5.07 1.24
C ASN A 22 -13.56 -4.35 0.63
N PHE A 23 -13.65 -3.03 0.52
CA PHE A 23 -12.63 -2.22 -0.13
C PHE A 23 -11.25 -2.38 0.52
N ASP A 24 -11.20 -2.38 1.85
CA ASP A 24 -9.99 -2.58 2.66
C ASP A 24 -9.33 -3.93 2.38
N TYR A 25 -10.11 -5.01 2.36
CA TYR A 25 -9.62 -6.34 2.03
C TYR A 25 -9.02 -6.43 0.62
N ALA A 26 -9.71 -5.87 -0.37
CA ALA A 26 -9.23 -5.87 -1.75
C ALA A 26 -7.93 -5.03 -1.90
N MET A 27 -7.84 -3.90 -1.21
CA MET A 27 -6.66 -3.02 -1.27
C MET A 27 -5.50 -3.53 -0.44
N ALA A 28 -5.72 -4.28 0.64
CA ALA A 28 -4.69 -4.87 1.48
C ALA A 28 -3.69 -5.73 0.67
N LEU A 29 -4.17 -6.44 -0.36
CA LEU A 29 -3.30 -7.19 -1.27
C LEU A 29 -2.31 -6.29 -2.03
N GLY A 30 -2.76 -5.09 -2.40
CA GLY A 30 -1.92 -4.07 -3.03
C GLY A 30 -0.87 -3.52 -2.06
N VAL A 31 -1.28 -3.27 -0.82
CA VAL A 31 -0.39 -2.79 0.25
C VAL A 31 0.70 -3.83 0.54
N ARG A 32 0.36 -5.12 0.63
CA ARG A 32 1.35 -6.21 0.81
C ARG A 32 2.39 -6.23 -0.30
N LYS A 33 1.96 -6.13 -1.55
CA LYS A 33 2.89 -6.08 -2.70
C LYS A 33 3.80 -4.85 -2.62
N THR A 34 3.25 -3.70 -2.25
CA THR A 34 4.01 -2.47 -2.06
C THR A 34 5.01 -2.62 -0.93
N TYR A 35 4.57 -3.15 0.22
CA TYR A 35 5.45 -3.40 1.37
C TYR A 35 6.63 -4.32 1.02
N LYS A 36 6.38 -5.45 0.37
CA LYS A 36 7.45 -6.36 -0.07
C LYS A 36 8.45 -5.67 -1.02
N LYS A 37 7.95 -4.82 -1.90
CA LYS A 37 8.80 -4.03 -2.81
C LYS A 37 9.65 -3.02 -2.05
N GLU A 38 9.03 -2.24 -1.17
CA GLU A 38 9.76 -1.20 -0.42
C GLU A 38 10.71 -1.82 0.61
N LEU A 39 10.35 -2.96 1.23
CA LEU A 39 11.24 -3.70 2.11
C LEU A 39 12.50 -4.18 1.39
N ARG A 40 12.35 -4.73 0.19
CA ARG A 40 13.52 -5.11 -0.62
C ARG A 40 14.43 -3.92 -0.89
N LYS A 41 13.87 -2.80 -1.35
CA LYS A 41 14.65 -1.58 -1.61
C LYS A 41 15.35 -1.05 -0.36
N ALA A 42 14.67 -1.06 0.78
CA ALA A 42 15.26 -0.60 2.04
C ALA A 42 16.43 -1.49 2.47
N LEU A 43 16.28 -2.81 2.34
CA LEU A 43 17.35 -3.77 2.64
C LEU A 43 18.51 -3.68 1.64
N GLU A 44 18.23 -3.48 0.36
CA GLU A 44 19.26 -3.24 -0.67
C GLU A 44 20.08 -2.00 -0.32
N ARG A 45 19.43 -0.87 -0.03
CA ARG A 45 20.11 0.37 0.37
C ARG A 45 20.95 0.18 1.63
N MET A 46 20.42 -0.58 2.60
CA MET A 46 21.16 -0.91 3.82
C MET A 46 22.45 -1.67 3.51
N LEU A 47 22.38 -2.71 2.68
CA LEU A 47 23.53 -3.52 2.30
C LEU A 47 24.54 -2.73 1.45
N GLU A 48 24.06 -1.89 0.52
CA GLU A 48 24.92 -1.00 -0.26
C GLU A 48 25.67 -0.02 0.63
N PHE A 49 25.01 0.52 1.67
CA PHE A 49 25.64 1.38 2.66
C PHE A 49 26.76 0.65 3.45
N GLU A 50 26.60 -0.63 3.71
CA GLU A 50 27.62 -1.50 4.32
C GLU A 50 28.67 -1.97 3.29
N GLY A 51 28.63 -1.50 2.04
CA GLY A 51 29.59 -1.82 1.00
C GLY A 51 29.33 -3.15 0.26
N VAL A 52 28.18 -3.75 0.47
CA VAL A 52 27.77 -5.00 -0.19
C VAL A 52 26.98 -4.69 -1.45
N LYS A 53 27.46 -5.18 -2.61
CA LYS A 53 26.70 -5.10 -3.87
C LYS A 53 25.63 -6.19 -3.91
N VAL A 54 24.40 -5.77 -4.13
CA VAL A 54 23.24 -6.65 -4.21
C VAL A 54 22.70 -6.66 -5.65
N ASN A 55 22.23 -7.84 -6.08
CA ASN A 55 21.50 -8.01 -7.33
C ASN A 55 19.99 -8.11 -7.01
N ASP A 56 19.15 -7.23 -7.58
CA ASP A 56 17.70 -7.19 -7.35
C ASP A 56 17.02 -8.54 -7.66
N ASP A 57 17.45 -9.26 -8.69
CA ASP A 57 16.88 -10.57 -9.05
C ASP A 57 17.22 -11.65 -8.00
N GLU A 58 18.42 -11.61 -7.44
CA GLU A 58 18.82 -12.52 -6.34
C GLU A 58 18.02 -12.22 -5.06
N PHE A 59 17.75 -10.95 -4.80
CA PHE A 59 16.95 -10.53 -3.66
C PHE A 59 15.49 -10.96 -3.80
N LYS A 60 14.91 -10.80 -4.99
CA LYS A 60 13.57 -11.32 -5.31
C LYS A 60 13.49 -12.83 -5.11
N TYR A 61 14.51 -13.55 -5.61
CA TYR A 61 14.59 -15.00 -5.45
C TYR A 61 14.66 -15.40 -3.97
N MET A 62 15.48 -14.72 -3.18
CA MET A 62 15.60 -14.97 -1.75
C MET A 62 14.26 -14.81 -1.01
N PHE A 63 13.53 -13.73 -1.28
CA PHE A 63 12.21 -13.50 -0.70
C PHE A 63 11.22 -14.59 -1.09
N THR A 64 11.16 -14.92 -2.37
CA THR A 64 10.29 -16.00 -2.88
C THR A 64 10.63 -17.34 -2.24
N LYS A 65 11.92 -17.62 -2.05
CA LYS A 65 12.39 -18.84 -1.41
C LYS A 65 11.98 -18.88 0.06
N ILE A 66 12.14 -17.80 0.82
CA ILE A 66 11.71 -17.71 2.22
C ILE A 66 10.20 -17.97 2.34
N GLU A 67 9.39 -17.36 1.47
CA GLU A 67 7.94 -17.57 1.45
C GLU A 67 7.59 -19.04 1.14
N ALA A 68 8.26 -19.66 0.17
CA ALA A 68 8.00 -21.03 -0.24
C ALA A 68 8.46 -22.06 0.81
N ASP A 69 9.65 -21.91 1.35
CA ASP A 69 10.26 -22.86 2.30
C ASP A 69 9.48 -22.89 3.62
N ASN A 70 8.91 -21.76 4.04
CA ASN A 70 8.18 -21.62 5.28
C ASN A 70 6.63 -21.64 5.10
N ASN A 71 6.16 -21.71 3.86
CA ASN A 71 4.74 -21.61 3.51
C ASN A 71 4.05 -20.39 4.14
N ILE A 72 4.69 -19.23 4.02
CA ILE A 72 4.22 -17.95 4.54
C ILE A 72 4.12 -16.91 3.41
N GLU A 73 3.41 -15.83 3.68
CA GLU A 73 3.47 -14.59 2.91
C GLU A 73 4.11 -13.51 3.79
N ILE A 74 5.15 -12.84 3.29
CA ILE A 74 5.78 -11.74 4.03
C ILE A 74 4.81 -10.58 4.16
N ARG A 75 4.49 -10.21 5.41
CA ARG A 75 3.53 -9.16 5.79
C ARG A 75 4.18 -8.13 6.71
N MET A 76 3.47 -7.00 6.87
CA MET A 76 3.88 -6.01 7.86
C MET A 76 3.79 -6.58 9.28
N ASN A 77 4.74 -6.19 10.13
CA ASN A 77 4.81 -6.59 11.54
C ASN A 77 4.87 -8.12 11.78
N ASP A 78 5.32 -8.89 10.79
CA ASP A 78 5.53 -10.34 10.92
C ASP A 78 6.95 -10.60 11.43
N GLU A 79 7.07 -10.85 12.73
CA GLU A 79 8.35 -11.10 13.39
C GLU A 79 9.01 -12.40 12.90
N PHE A 80 8.21 -13.42 12.56
CA PHE A 80 8.75 -14.66 12.02
C PHE A 80 9.40 -14.44 10.64
N ALA A 81 8.70 -13.77 9.75
CA ALA A 81 9.23 -13.43 8.43
C ALA A 81 10.50 -12.55 8.56
N LYS A 82 10.51 -11.61 9.51
CA LYS A 82 11.64 -10.76 9.81
C LYS A 82 12.87 -11.56 10.24
N GLU A 83 12.68 -12.53 11.16
CA GLU A 83 13.76 -13.42 11.60
C GLU A 83 14.32 -14.27 10.47
N GLU A 84 13.48 -14.85 9.62
CA GLU A 84 13.92 -15.66 8.49
C GLU A 84 14.70 -14.84 7.44
N ILE A 85 14.25 -13.59 7.18
CA ILE A 85 15.00 -12.66 6.33
C ILE A 85 16.35 -12.33 6.95
N TYR A 86 16.42 -12.07 8.26
CA TYR A 86 17.67 -11.79 8.95
C TYR A 86 18.66 -12.97 8.87
N LYS A 87 18.18 -14.19 9.08
CA LYS A 87 18.99 -15.42 8.95
C LYS A 87 19.53 -15.59 7.53
N ALA A 88 18.67 -15.43 6.52
CA ALA A 88 19.05 -15.58 5.12
C ALA A 88 20.10 -14.53 4.70
N LEU A 89 19.93 -13.28 5.14
CA LEU A 89 20.89 -12.20 4.86
C LEU A 89 22.24 -12.45 5.54
N ASN A 90 22.25 -12.85 6.82
CA ASN A 90 23.48 -13.17 7.54
C ASN A 90 24.22 -14.36 6.92
N GLN A 91 23.48 -15.37 6.48
CA GLN A 91 24.09 -16.54 5.82
C GLN A 91 24.75 -16.17 4.49
N LYS A 92 24.13 -15.25 3.75
CA LYS A 92 24.61 -14.88 2.40
C LYS A 92 25.68 -13.80 2.42
N TYR A 93 25.53 -12.78 3.26
CA TYR A 93 26.35 -11.57 3.24
C TYR A 93 27.23 -11.37 4.48
N GLY A 94 27.09 -12.23 5.50
CA GLY A 94 27.81 -12.12 6.76
C GLY A 94 27.03 -11.34 7.83
N LEU A 95 27.69 -11.06 8.94
CA LEU A 95 27.04 -10.40 10.08
C LEU A 95 26.51 -9.01 9.74
N ILE A 96 25.21 -8.88 9.76
CA ILE A 96 24.47 -7.63 9.51
C ILE A 96 24.17 -6.95 10.84
N ASN A 97 24.33 -5.63 10.88
CA ASN A 97 23.98 -4.85 12.05
C ASN A 97 22.47 -4.86 12.29
N GLY A 98 22.04 -5.42 13.44
CA GLY A 98 20.61 -5.52 13.76
C GLY A 98 19.89 -4.19 13.83
N LYS A 99 20.54 -3.09 14.23
CA LYS A 99 19.91 -1.75 14.27
C LYS A 99 19.61 -1.24 12.86
N THR A 100 20.55 -1.36 11.93
CA THR A 100 20.36 -0.96 10.53
C THR A 100 19.31 -1.83 9.86
N PHE A 101 19.26 -3.11 10.19
CA PHE A 101 18.22 -4.03 9.73
C PHE A 101 16.84 -3.62 10.22
N ASP A 102 16.67 -3.32 11.51
CA ASP A 102 15.40 -2.82 12.04
C ASP A 102 14.97 -1.50 11.40
N MET A 103 15.91 -0.58 11.17
CA MET A 103 15.65 0.67 10.47
C MET A 103 15.11 0.43 9.05
N ALA A 104 15.60 -0.57 8.32
CA ALA A 104 15.11 -0.89 6.99
C ALA A 104 13.62 -1.31 7.01
N PHE A 105 13.18 -2.05 8.03
CA PHE A 105 11.78 -2.41 8.22
C PHE A 105 10.90 -1.20 8.54
N HIS A 106 11.38 -0.28 9.37
CA HIS A 106 10.66 0.97 9.64
C HIS A 106 10.54 1.82 8.37
N MET A 107 11.63 2.03 7.64
CA MET A 107 11.60 2.77 6.38
C MET A 107 10.64 2.13 5.37
N ALA A 108 10.64 0.82 5.23
CA ALA A 108 9.73 0.12 4.33
C ALA A 108 8.26 0.35 4.71
N LYS A 109 7.95 0.39 6.01
CA LYS A 109 6.61 0.65 6.51
C LYS A 109 6.19 2.09 6.21
N ASP A 110 7.06 3.06 6.45
CA ASP A 110 6.79 4.48 6.21
C ASP A 110 6.59 4.75 4.71
N GLU A 111 7.46 4.24 3.84
CA GLU A 111 7.32 4.35 2.38
C GLU A 111 6.03 3.66 1.87
N THR A 112 5.63 2.54 2.50
CA THR A 112 4.37 1.87 2.18
C THR A 112 3.17 2.70 2.60
N TYR A 113 3.23 3.33 3.77
CA TYR A 113 2.20 4.24 4.24
C TYR A 113 2.04 5.42 3.27
N ASP A 114 3.13 6.08 2.90
CA ASP A 114 3.12 7.22 1.99
C ASP A 114 2.54 6.85 0.62
N ALA A 115 2.97 5.71 0.05
CA ALA A 115 2.44 5.22 -1.21
C ALA A 115 0.94 4.89 -1.13
N THR A 116 0.49 4.32 -0.01
CA THR A 116 -0.92 3.99 0.23
C THR A 116 -1.74 5.27 0.41
N TYR A 117 -1.22 6.23 1.17
CA TYR A 117 -1.86 7.53 1.35
C TYR A 117 -2.06 8.27 0.03
N GLN A 118 -1.01 8.37 -0.80
CA GLN A 118 -1.10 8.99 -2.13
C GLN A 118 -2.13 8.28 -3.02
N ALA A 119 -2.21 6.95 -2.95
CA ALA A 119 -3.20 6.20 -3.71
C ALA A 119 -4.64 6.48 -3.24
N MET A 120 -4.86 6.62 -1.92
CA MET A 120 -6.17 6.96 -1.35
C MET A 120 -6.54 8.43 -1.63
N GLU A 121 -5.60 9.34 -1.51
CA GLU A 121 -5.80 10.75 -1.87
C GLU A 121 -6.20 10.90 -3.34
N ALA A 122 -5.48 10.23 -4.25
CA ALA A 122 -5.82 10.21 -5.67
C ALA A 122 -7.20 9.56 -5.93
N LEU A 123 -7.57 8.52 -5.17
CA LEU A 123 -8.89 7.90 -5.27
C LEU A 123 -9.99 8.89 -4.90
N VAL A 124 -9.89 9.50 -3.72
CA VAL A 124 -10.90 10.45 -3.20
C VAL A 124 -11.00 11.68 -4.11
N HIS A 125 -9.85 12.23 -4.54
CA HIS A 125 -9.83 13.34 -5.48
C HIS A 125 -10.54 13.00 -6.79
N ASN A 126 -10.23 11.85 -7.39
CA ASN A 126 -10.85 11.42 -8.64
C ASN A 126 -12.36 11.17 -8.49
N LEU A 127 -12.81 10.58 -7.38
CA LEU A 127 -14.23 10.36 -7.12
C LEU A 127 -15.01 11.69 -7.00
N ASN A 128 -14.36 12.75 -6.52
CA ASN A 128 -14.95 14.07 -6.36
C ASN A 128 -14.89 14.94 -7.63
N THR A 129 -13.97 14.67 -8.55
CA THR A 129 -13.70 15.53 -9.71
C THR A 129 -14.06 14.90 -11.05
N MET A 130 -14.08 13.57 -11.15
CA MET A 130 -14.39 12.89 -12.41
C MET A 130 -15.90 12.90 -12.70
N HIS A 131 -16.28 13.48 -13.82
CA HIS A 131 -17.65 13.47 -14.28
C HIS A 131 -17.97 12.18 -15.03
N SER A 132 -19.09 11.53 -14.69
CA SER A 132 -19.48 10.25 -15.28
C SER A 132 -20.29 10.37 -16.57
N ARG A 133 -20.91 11.55 -16.85
CA ARG A 133 -21.80 11.77 -18.01
C ARG A 133 -21.64 13.17 -18.59
N ALA A 134 -22.11 13.33 -19.84
CA ALA A 134 -22.26 14.61 -20.52
C ALA A 134 -23.33 15.50 -19.86
N GLY A 135 -23.11 15.93 -18.65
CA GLY A 135 -24.03 16.72 -17.81
C GLY A 135 -23.40 17.05 -16.47
N ALA A 136 -22.07 16.80 -16.33
CA ALA A 136 -21.29 17.15 -15.17
C ALA A 136 -21.76 16.52 -13.83
N GLN A 137 -22.35 15.32 -13.86
CA GLN A 137 -22.71 14.61 -12.63
C GLN A 137 -21.48 13.85 -12.07
N VAL A 138 -21.15 14.15 -10.82
CA VAL A 138 -20.17 13.39 -10.05
C VAL A 138 -20.77 12.02 -9.66
N PRO A 139 -20.04 10.91 -9.77
CA PRO A 139 -20.55 9.59 -9.43
C PRO A 139 -20.88 9.48 -7.93
N PHE A 140 -22.10 9.05 -7.61
CA PHE A 140 -22.45 8.62 -6.29
C PHE A 140 -21.77 7.26 -6.02
N SER A 141 -20.78 7.25 -5.13
CA SER A 141 -20.03 6.07 -4.82
C SER A 141 -19.99 5.80 -3.31
N SER A 142 -20.05 4.53 -2.94
CA SER A 142 -19.91 4.05 -1.58
C SER A 142 -18.74 3.06 -1.51
N LEU A 143 -17.88 3.23 -0.51
CA LEU A 143 -16.79 2.31 -0.21
C LEU A 143 -17.09 1.64 1.13
N ASN A 144 -17.29 0.33 1.14
CA ASN A 144 -17.51 -0.42 2.37
C ASN A 144 -16.17 -0.99 2.86
N TYR A 145 -15.81 -0.71 4.09
CA TYR A 145 -14.57 -1.11 4.73
C TYR A 145 -14.82 -1.53 6.19
N GLY A 146 -13.78 -2.07 6.85
CA GLY A 146 -13.85 -2.55 8.24
C GLY A 146 -13.97 -4.07 8.37
N THR A 147 -13.82 -4.80 7.27
CA THR A 147 -13.86 -6.26 7.26
C THR A 147 -12.47 -6.89 7.37
N ASP A 148 -11.42 -6.19 6.96
CA ASP A 148 -10.04 -6.67 7.07
C ASP A 148 -9.40 -6.19 8.38
N THR A 149 -9.02 -7.16 9.22
CA THR A 149 -8.36 -6.92 10.52
C THR A 149 -6.83 -6.93 10.42
N SER A 150 -6.26 -7.18 9.22
CA SER A 150 -4.82 -7.14 9.00
C SER A 150 -4.25 -5.72 9.14
N ASP A 151 -2.95 -5.62 9.40
CA ASP A 151 -2.27 -4.32 9.49
C ASP A 151 -2.34 -3.56 8.17
N GLU A 152 -2.29 -4.27 7.04
CA GLU A 152 -2.44 -3.70 5.71
C GLU A 152 -3.85 -3.14 5.46
N GLY A 153 -4.89 -3.88 5.86
CA GLY A 153 -6.27 -3.39 5.75
C GLY A 153 -6.53 -2.18 6.64
N ARG A 154 -6.00 -2.19 7.86
CA ARG A 154 -6.04 -1.04 8.77
C ARG A 154 -5.32 0.18 8.18
N MET A 155 -4.15 -0.02 7.55
CA MET A 155 -3.43 1.06 6.87
C MET A 155 -4.28 1.66 5.74
N VAL A 156 -4.95 0.84 4.94
CA VAL A 156 -5.87 1.33 3.88
C VAL A 156 -6.96 2.21 4.48
N MET A 157 -7.61 1.76 5.57
CA MET A 157 -8.67 2.53 6.23
C MET A 157 -8.15 3.86 6.77
N HIS A 158 -7.03 3.87 7.47
CA HIS A 158 -6.42 5.09 7.99
C HIS A 158 -6.12 6.08 6.86
N CYS A 159 -5.43 5.63 5.82
CA CYS A 159 -5.09 6.49 4.68
C CYS A 159 -6.33 7.03 3.96
N LEU A 160 -7.39 6.21 3.82
CA LEU A 160 -8.64 6.64 3.20
C LEU A 160 -9.36 7.71 4.02
N LEU A 161 -9.45 7.52 5.33
CA LEU A 161 -10.08 8.48 6.24
C LEU A 161 -9.29 9.78 6.30
N ASP A 162 -7.97 9.72 6.44
CA ASP A 162 -7.11 10.91 6.48
C ASP A 162 -7.20 11.71 5.16
N ALA A 163 -7.17 11.03 4.02
CA ALA A 163 -7.32 11.67 2.71
C ALA A 163 -8.70 12.35 2.57
N THR A 164 -9.76 11.69 3.05
CA THR A 164 -11.11 12.24 3.03
C THR A 164 -11.24 13.47 3.93
N MET A 165 -10.67 13.42 5.12
CA MET A 165 -10.69 14.54 6.08
C MET A 165 -9.94 15.76 5.51
N ARG A 166 -8.75 15.56 4.94
CA ARG A 166 -7.95 16.65 4.37
C ARG A 166 -8.63 17.33 3.19
N LEU A 167 -9.22 16.56 2.29
CA LEU A 167 -9.98 17.12 1.16
C LEU A 167 -11.23 17.89 1.63
N SER A 168 -11.92 17.41 2.66
CA SER A 168 -13.03 18.11 3.28
C SER A 168 -12.60 19.46 3.88
N LEU A 169 -11.44 19.53 4.53
CA LEU A 169 -10.93 20.78 5.10
C LEU A 169 -10.53 21.80 4.02
N ILE A 170 -10.03 21.37 2.88
CA ILE A 170 -9.72 22.28 1.75
C ILE A 170 -10.99 22.92 1.21
N HIS A 171 -12.09 22.17 1.07
CA HIS A 171 -13.38 22.70 0.61
C HIS A 171 -14.03 23.67 1.62
N ILE A 172 -13.79 23.49 2.91
CA ILE A 172 -14.30 24.40 3.96
C ILE A 172 -13.51 25.73 3.97
N SER A 173 -12.24 25.72 3.58
CA SER A 173 -11.35 26.89 3.59
C SER A 173 -11.42 27.73 2.33
N GLU A 174 -12.03 27.25 1.23
CA GLU A 174 -12.27 28.05 0.05
C GLU A 174 -13.53 28.92 0.26
N PRO A 175 -13.41 30.26 0.31
CA PRO A 175 -14.60 31.13 0.35
C PRO A 175 -15.37 30.92 -0.95
N THR A 176 -16.61 30.49 -0.83
CA THR A 176 -17.57 30.49 -1.92
C THR A 176 -17.60 31.87 -2.59
N ARG A 177 -17.06 31.97 -3.78
CA ARG A 177 -17.23 33.11 -4.67
C ARG A 177 -18.52 32.99 -5.46
#